data_2af8047160bb2d19417dd440643eacbf
#
_entry.id   2af8047160bb2d19417dd440643eacbf
#
_cell.length_a   1.000
_cell.length_b   1.000
_cell.length_c   1.000
_cell.angle_alpha   90.00
_cell.angle_beta   90.00
_cell.angle_gamma   90.00
#
_symmetry.space_group_name_H-M   'P 1'
#
loop_
_entity.id
_entity.type
_entity.pdbx_description
1 polymer ?
#
loop_
_entity_poly.entity_id
_entity_poly.type
_entity_poly.pdbx_seq_one_letter_code
_entity_poly.pdbx_strand_id
1 'polypeptide(L)'
;MKARLDARSLATIALAAAVLGATAASAQPARQGPGPNTPKMLVQVFRSADKVAGPEAADALRDRLARAFPPRALHIIGREDLIQFLQQSGYNPNEQLGRSDEAQLAKIMRADDYIRGQVTKVGEVYRVDAWLVLTRDNSLSQPLPPSEGNRPDRAVSDLVRSIQDARKQLDNEKKCIDHARNEKYADAVKAADEGIADYPNATLVRYCKLNVLVRQKASQEQLLAMANEILAIDPNSKNALAIAADAQKAAGNIDEANTLMVRLLATDPTNASLATQVVDGLAASRNYTVAKEIVVKAVAENPGDVGLVSLQFKILAASGDYKPAIATGEEMVQMDTSLADIGFFQRLSALYAADSQPQKAAEAMARGTRKFPNDASSWQIYAQTLKNAGQTQQSIAAAKRALAIDPKIANGWTQIAVAYNELDQPDSALVALRQAAAAGDDKNTVGTFALSIGNKFYRAAVAEDPKKPASFELALPYLHFADSTIIDADSKGNAKFLIGVSSYYIASSIAQGLQASKNCDEAKMAQTAATNSMIYTQAGGKTAPDAAGQILGAIGQLSPYLDGAVKTLCKATP
;
A
#
# COMPACT_ATOMS: atom_id res chain seq x y z
N MET A 1 -25.90 -23.82 1.40
CA MET A 1 -26.00 -23.56 2.85
C MET A 1 -25.16 -24.61 3.57
N LYS A 2 -23.93 -24.29 3.95
CA LYS A 2 -23.07 -25.21 4.71
C LYS A 2 -23.38 -25.03 6.20
N ALA A 3 -23.95 -26.07 6.84
CA ALA A 3 -24.13 -26.06 8.27
C ALA A 3 -22.75 -26.14 8.95
N ARG A 4 -22.42 -25.15 9.77
CA ARG A 4 -21.26 -25.21 10.67
C ARG A 4 -21.62 -26.09 11.86
N LEU A 5 -20.76 -27.01 12.23
CA LEU A 5 -20.84 -27.76 13.46
C LEU A 5 -20.78 -26.81 14.65
N ASP A 6 -21.91 -26.50 15.25
CA ASP A 6 -21.94 -25.74 16.48
C ASP A 6 -21.66 -26.68 17.66
N ALA A 7 -20.67 -26.35 18.48
CA ALA A 7 -20.23 -27.19 19.63
C ALA A 7 -21.35 -27.51 20.63
N ARG A 8 -22.48 -26.79 20.56
CA ARG A 8 -23.64 -27.02 21.44
C ARG A 8 -24.57 -28.14 20.99
N SER A 9 -24.56 -28.52 19.71
CA SER A 9 -25.44 -29.59 19.19
C SER A 9 -24.91 -31.00 19.46
N LEU A 10 -23.62 -31.14 19.77
CA LEU A 10 -22.95 -32.46 19.96
C LEU A 10 -22.91 -32.94 21.40
N ALA A 11 -23.17 -32.07 22.38
CA ALA A 11 -23.18 -32.44 23.80
C ALA A 11 -24.39 -33.30 24.24
N THR A 12 -25.46 -33.33 23.43
CA THR A 12 -26.72 -33.99 23.78
C THR A 12 -26.82 -35.45 23.31
N ILE A 13 -25.89 -35.95 22.48
CA ILE A 13 -25.96 -37.31 21.91
C ILE A 13 -25.14 -38.34 22.70
N ALA A 14 -24.32 -37.91 23.64
CA ALA A 14 -23.42 -38.82 24.39
C ALA A 14 -24.08 -39.64 25.52
N LEU A 15 -25.38 -39.53 25.78
CA LEU A 15 -26.04 -40.12 26.98
C LEU A 15 -27.00 -41.29 26.70
N ALA A 16 -27.13 -41.81 25.47
CA ALA A 16 -28.17 -42.80 25.14
C ALA A 16 -27.67 -44.24 24.87
N ALA A 17 -26.43 -44.60 25.22
CA ALA A 17 -25.90 -45.93 24.92
C ALA A 17 -25.49 -46.75 26.16
N ALA A 18 -26.36 -46.84 27.16
CA ALA A 18 -26.18 -47.81 28.25
C ALA A 18 -27.54 -48.34 28.70
N VAL A 19 -28.02 -49.38 28.10
CA VAL A 19 -28.83 -50.49 28.66
C VAL A 19 -29.34 -51.35 27.51
N LEU A 20 -28.84 -52.59 27.38
CA LEU A 20 -29.63 -53.77 26.98
C LEU A 20 -28.74 -55.03 27.02
N GLY A 21 -28.99 -55.87 27.94
CA GLY A 21 -29.40 -57.26 27.86
C GLY A 21 -28.35 -58.33 27.51
N ALA A 22 -27.94 -59.06 28.53
CA ALA A 22 -27.18 -60.32 28.40
C ALA A 22 -28.06 -61.42 27.84
N THR A 23 -27.63 -62.06 26.74
CA THR A 23 -28.00 -63.49 26.44
C THR A 23 -26.73 -64.26 26.11
N ALA A 24 -26.53 -65.39 26.82
CA ALA A 24 -25.41 -66.30 26.64
C ALA A 24 -25.53 -67.08 25.33
N ALA A 25 -24.47 -67.09 24.51
CA ALA A 25 -24.28 -68.00 23.41
C ALA A 25 -22.77 -68.36 23.30
N SER A 26 -22.50 -69.64 23.38
CA SER A 26 -21.32 -70.48 23.01
C SER A 26 -20.03 -69.74 22.61
N ALA A 27 -18.97 -70.05 23.40
CA ALA A 27 -17.60 -69.55 23.25
C ALA A 27 -16.93 -70.05 21.97
N GLN A 28 -16.87 -69.15 20.97
CA GLN A 28 -15.69 -69.03 20.10
C GLN A 28 -14.59 -68.28 20.87
N PRO A 29 -13.27 -68.54 20.66
CA PRO A 29 -12.25 -67.82 21.37
C PRO A 29 -12.41 -66.29 21.00
N ALA A 30 -12.87 -65.56 21.99
CA ALA A 30 -13.11 -64.09 21.84
C ALA A 30 -11.83 -63.45 21.34
N ARG A 31 -11.84 -62.91 20.14
CA ARG A 31 -10.85 -61.91 19.72
C ARG A 31 -10.96 -60.82 20.78
N GLN A 32 -9.99 -60.79 21.69
CA GLN A 32 -9.95 -59.81 22.77
C GLN A 32 -9.93 -58.44 22.14
N GLY A 33 -11.00 -57.70 22.34
CA GLY A 33 -11.15 -56.32 21.84
C GLY A 33 -10.06 -55.39 22.37
N PRO A 34 -10.00 -54.15 21.84
CA PRO A 34 -9.01 -53.17 22.27
C PRO A 34 -9.13 -52.90 23.77
N GLY A 35 -7.99 -52.81 24.46
CA GLY A 35 -7.95 -52.42 25.88
C GLY A 35 -8.30 -50.94 26.04
N PRO A 36 -8.60 -50.46 27.26
CA PRO A 36 -9.01 -49.08 27.52
C PRO A 36 -7.95 -48.02 27.10
N ASN A 37 -6.68 -48.41 27.07
CA ASN A 37 -5.56 -47.53 26.71
C ASN A 37 -4.96 -47.84 25.33
N THR A 38 -5.63 -48.66 24.51
CA THR A 38 -5.12 -48.96 23.16
C THR A 38 -5.22 -47.71 22.28
N PRO A 39 -4.13 -47.26 21.63
CA PRO A 39 -4.17 -46.16 20.70
C PRO A 39 -5.19 -46.36 19.57
N LYS A 40 -5.86 -45.34 19.14
CA LYS A 40 -6.87 -45.39 18.09
C LYS A 40 -6.43 -44.54 16.88
N MET A 41 -6.61 -45.13 15.69
CA MET A 41 -6.36 -44.43 14.43
C MET A 41 -7.64 -44.31 13.60
N LEU A 42 -7.88 -43.12 13.06
CA LEU A 42 -8.94 -42.86 12.10
C LEU A 42 -8.34 -42.75 10.69
N VAL A 43 -8.94 -43.40 9.69
CA VAL A 43 -8.64 -43.13 8.28
C VAL A 43 -9.77 -42.27 7.74
N GLN A 44 -9.46 -41.04 7.37
CA GLN A 44 -10.40 -40.10 6.79
C GLN A 44 -10.78 -40.50 5.36
N VAL A 45 -11.89 -39.98 4.84
CA VAL A 45 -12.20 -40.07 3.42
C VAL A 45 -11.16 -39.28 2.63
N PHE A 46 -10.49 -39.90 1.66
CA PHE A 46 -9.45 -39.23 0.89
C PHE A 46 -10.04 -38.27 -0.13
N ARG A 47 -9.37 -37.16 -0.33
CA ARG A 47 -9.76 -36.18 -1.32
C ARG A 47 -9.50 -36.71 -2.73
N SER A 48 -10.43 -36.48 -3.64
CA SER A 48 -10.27 -36.83 -5.07
C SER A 48 -11.21 -35.98 -5.91
N ALA A 49 -10.82 -35.69 -7.15
CA ALA A 49 -11.72 -35.15 -8.15
C ALA A 49 -12.79 -36.20 -8.57
N ASP A 50 -12.42 -37.48 -8.55
CA ASP A 50 -13.33 -38.61 -8.72
C ASP A 50 -14.00 -38.94 -7.37
N LYS A 51 -15.32 -38.80 -7.29
CA LYS A 51 -16.12 -39.03 -6.07
C LYS A 51 -16.05 -40.47 -5.52
N VAL A 52 -15.61 -41.43 -6.33
CA VAL A 52 -15.54 -42.85 -5.96
C VAL A 52 -14.13 -43.23 -5.50
N ALA A 53 -13.10 -42.73 -6.18
CA ALA A 53 -11.72 -43.13 -5.95
C ALA A 53 -11.20 -42.79 -4.53
N GLY A 54 -11.59 -41.62 -4.00
CA GLY A 54 -11.19 -41.21 -2.63
C GLY A 54 -11.73 -42.12 -1.55
N PRO A 55 -13.06 -42.34 -1.44
CA PRO A 55 -13.67 -43.28 -0.50
C PRO A 55 -13.14 -44.72 -0.67
N GLU A 56 -13.02 -45.25 -1.90
CA GLU A 56 -12.52 -46.59 -2.19
C GLU A 56 -11.09 -46.79 -1.66
N ALA A 57 -10.20 -45.84 -1.92
CA ALA A 57 -8.83 -45.88 -1.43
C ALA A 57 -8.77 -45.85 0.11
N ALA A 58 -9.54 -44.94 0.73
CA ALA A 58 -9.58 -44.83 2.20
C ALA A 58 -10.11 -46.09 2.88
N ASP A 59 -11.16 -46.70 2.33
CA ASP A 59 -11.74 -47.94 2.85
C ASP A 59 -10.76 -49.10 2.70
N ALA A 60 -10.13 -49.24 1.53
CA ALA A 60 -9.11 -50.27 1.29
C ALA A 60 -7.91 -50.12 2.23
N LEU A 61 -7.47 -48.89 2.53
CA LEU A 61 -6.40 -48.64 3.50
C LEU A 61 -6.84 -49.04 4.91
N ARG A 62 -8.04 -48.64 5.34
CA ARG A 62 -8.61 -48.99 6.65
C ARG A 62 -8.64 -50.50 6.89
N ASP A 63 -9.14 -51.25 5.90
CA ASP A 63 -9.21 -52.71 5.97
C ASP A 63 -7.82 -53.37 6.03
N ARG A 64 -6.86 -52.85 5.29
CA ARG A 64 -5.48 -53.35 5.31
C ARG A 64 -4.78 -53.05 6.64
N LEU A 65 -4.96 -51.83 7.19
CA LEU A 65 -4.42 -51.46 8.50
C LEU A 65 -5.03 -52.31 9.63
N ALA A 66 -6.34 -52.57 9.61
CA ALA A 66 -7.01 -53.42 10.59
C ALA A 66 -6.48 -54.88 10.58
N ARG A 67 -5.99 -55.34 9.42
CA ARG A 67 -5.34 -56.66 9.31
C ARG A 67 -3.86 -56.63 9.71
N ALA A 68 -3.17 -55.49 9.45
CA ALA A 68 -1.73 -55.35 9.70
C ALA A 68 -1.39 -55.06 11.16
N PHE A 69 -2.30 -54.48 11.93
CA PHE A 69 -2.09 -54.15 13.33
C PHE A 69 -2.95 -55.07 14.24
N PRO A 70 -2.37 -55.70 15.25
CA PRO A 70 -3.16 -56.38 16.28
C PRO A 70 -4.07 -55.38 17.00
N PRO A 71 -5.37 -55.71 17.28
CA PRO A 71 -6.32 -54.77 17.90
C PRO A 71 -5.90 -54.20 19.26
N ARG A 72 -4.99 -54.89 19.97
CA ARG A 72 -4.40 -54.42 21.22
C ARG A 72 -3.24 -53.44 21.03
N ALA A 73 -2.56 -53.47 19.88
CA ALA A 73 -1.46 -52.57 19.57
C ALA A 73 -1.96 -51.26 18.97
N LEU A 74 -2.95 -51.33 18.06
CA LEU A 74 -3.57 -50.17 17.43
C LEU A 74 -5.00 -50.53 17.01
N HIS A 75 -5.97 -49.81 17.51
CA HIS A 75 -7.36 -49.94 17.11
C HIS A 75 -7.68 -49.04 15.91
N ILE A 76 -7.91 -49.63 14.75
CA ILE A 76 -8.36 -48.90 13.57
C ILE A 76 -9.88 -48.69 13.66
N ILE A 77 -10.34 -47.43 13.67
CA ILE A 77 -11.76 -47.10 13.73
C ILE A 77 -12.44 -47.65 12.48
N GLY A 78 -13.51 -48.45 12.69
CA GLY A 78 -14.22 -49.16 11.62
C GLY A 78 -14.96 -48.18 10.68
N ARG A 79 -15.23 -48.67 9.45
CA ARG A 79 -16.02 -47.92 8.49
C ARG A 79 -17.45 -47.68 8.99
N GLU A 80 -18.03 -48.65 9.61
CA GLU A 80 -19.41 -48.60 10.12
C GLU A 80 -19.56 -47.53 11.20
N ASP A 81 -18.62 -47.48 12.16
CA ASP A 81 -18.60 -46.48 13.22
C ASP A 81 -18.46 -45.06 12.65
N LEU A 82 -17.59 -44.90 11.64
CA LEU A 82 -17.40 -43.65 10.95
C LEU A 82 -18.65 -43.21 10.20
N ILE A 83 -19.29 -44.11 9.43
CA ILE A 83 -20.52 -43.83 8.66
C ILE A 83 -21.66 -43.46 9.60
N GLN A 84 -21.87 -44.25 10.66
CA GLN A 84 -22.92 -43.98 11.64
C GLN A 84 -22.73 -42.60 12.28
N PHE A 85 -21.52 -42.26 12.65
CA PHE A 85 -21.21 -40.95 13.24
C PHE A 85 -21.46 -39.78 12.26
N LEU A 86 -20.98 -39.87 11.01
CA LEU A 86 -21.15 -38.84 9.99
C LEU A 86 -22.64 -38.64 9.67
N GLN A 87 -23.41 -39.70 9.51
CA GLN A 87 -24.86 -39.64 9.26
C GLN A 87 -25.62 -38.99 10.42
N GLN A 88 -25.29 -39.34 11.66
CA GLN A 88 -25.88 -38.74 12.86
C GLN A 88 -25.55 -37.23 12.98
N SER A 89 -24.40 -36.84 12.44
CA SER A 89 -23.93 -35.45 12.42
C SER A 89 -24.40 -34.67 11.17
N GLY A 90 -25.20 -35.28 10.29
CA GLY A 90 -25.76 -34.65 9.09
C GLY A 90 -24.77 -34.55 7.93
N TYR A 91 -23.64 -35.24 7.97
CA TYR A 91 -22.67 -35.31 6.88
C TYR A 91 -22.93 -36.52 5.98
N ASN A 92 -22.62 -36.34 4.68
CA ASN A 92 -22.58 -37.48 3.77
C ASN A 92 -21.31 -38.32 4.07
N PRO A 93 -21.43 -39.62 4.34
CA PRO A 93 -20.29 -40.48 4.68
C PRO A 93 -19.16 -40.56 3.63
N ASN A 94 -19.47 -40.24 2.38
CA ASN A 94 -18.52 -40.25 1.28
C ASN A 94 -18.05 -38.82 0.91
N GLU A 95 -18.50 -37.77 1.64
CA GLU A 95 -18.13 -36.39 1.39
C GLU A 95 -16.74 -36.10 1.99
N GLN A 96 -15.97 -35.32 1.24
CA GLN A 96 -14.67 -34.83 1.70
C GLN A 96 -14.86 -33.71 2.71
N LEU A 97 -14.36 -33.88 3.89
CA LEU A 97 -14.43 -32.87 4.95
C LEU A 97 -13.37 -31.77 4.74
N GLY A 98 -13.65 -30.59 5.26
CA GLY A 98 -12.64 -29.54 5.42
C GLY A 98 -11.58 -29.95 6.45
N ARG A 99 -10.38 -29.36 6.37
CA ARG A 99 -9.27 -29.71 7.31
C ARG A 99 -9.64 -29.50 8.78
N SER A 100 -10.44 -28.49 9.08
CA SER A 100 -10.95 -28.22 10.44
C SER A 100 -11.89 -29.32 10.90
N ASP A 101 -12.79 -29.78 10.01
CA ASP A 101 -13.79 -30.80 10.32
C ASP A 101 -13.15 -32.18 10.44
N GLU A 102 -12.11 -32.49 9.63
CA GLU A 102 -11.29 -33.68 9.76
C GLU A 102 -10.68 -33.79 11.17
N ALA A 103 -10.07 -32.71 11.66
CA ALA A 103 -9.45 -32.67 12.98
C ALA A 103 -10.49 -32.79 14.11
N GLN A 104 -11.65 -32.14 13.94
CA GLN A 104 -12.74 -32.18 14.89
C GLN A 104 -13.34 -33.60 14.96
N LEU A 105 -13.55 -34.26 13.82
CA LEU A 105 -14.01 -35.62 13.72
C LEU A 105 -13.06 -36.58 14.45
N ALA A 106 -11.75 -36.48 14.21
CA ALA A 106 -10.74 -37.29 14.89
C ALA A 106 -10.81 -37.12 16.42
N LYS A 107 -10.97 -35.89 16.92
CA LYS A 107 -11.15 -35.59 18.35
C LYS A 107 -12.39 -36.24 18.93
N ILE A 108 -13.54 -36.12 18.27
CA ILE A 108 -14.81 -36.66 18.76
C ILE A 108 -14.79 -38.17 18.78
N MET A 109 -14.20 -38.81 17.77
CA MET A 109 -14.01 -40.25 17.71
C MET A 109 -12.88 -40.75 18.63
N ARG A 110 -12.24 -39.85 19.38
CA ARG A 110 -11.13 -40.15 20.30
C ARG A 110 -9.99 -40.90 19.62
N ALA A 111 -9.68 -40.56 18.39
CA ALA A 111 -8.50 -41.04 17.71
C ALA A 111 -7.26 -40.31 18.24
N ASP A 112 -6.15 -41.04 18.47
CA ASP A 112 -4.86 -40.43 18.84
C ASP A 112 -4.18 -39.81 17.64
N ASP A 113 -4.33 -40.44 16.49
CA ASP A 113 -3.83 -39.99 15.21
C ASP A 113 -4.81 -40.37 14.09
N TYR A 114 -4.68 -39.70 12.96
CA TYR A 114 -5.51 -40.01 11.80
C TYR A 114 -4.71 -39.89 10.49
N ILE A 115 -5.16 -40.68 9.49
CA ILE A 115 -4.61 -40.61 8.14
C ILE A 115 -5.55 -39.75 7.30
N ARG A 116 -5.03 -38.70 6.72
CA ARG A 116 -5.67 -37.96 5.62
C ARG A 116 -4.94 -38.27 4.33
N GLY A 117 -5.63 -38.17 3.20
CA GLY A 117 -5.03 -38.45 1.90
C GLY A 117 -5.70 -37.74 0.74
N GLN A 118 -4.99 -37.72 -0.36
CA GLN A 118 -5.47 -37.24 -1.64
C GLN A 118 -5.17 -38.27 -2.71
N VAL A 119 -6.18 -38.61 -3.53
CA VAL A 119 -6.05 -39.50 -4.67
C VAL A 119 -6.09 -38.68 -5.95
N THR A 120 -5.06 -38.81 -6.77
CA THR A 120 -4.96 -38.15 -8.08
C THR A 120 -4.81 -39.22 -9.15
N LYS A 121 -5.61 -39.13 -10.21
CA LYS A 121 -5.45 -39.98 -11.39
C LYS A 121 -4.55 -39.30 -12.41
N VAL A 122 -3.45 -39.94 -12.77
CA VAL A 122 -2.49 -39.47 -13.78
C VAL A 122 -2.40 -40.54 -14.87
N GLY A 123 -3.05 -40.32 -16.00
CA GLY A 123 -3.22 -41.35 -17.02
C GLY A 123 -4.04 -42.55 -16.48
N GLU A 124 -3.46 -43.75 -16.53
CA GLU A 124 -4.07 -44.97 -16.03
C GLU A 124 -3.66 -45.32 -14.57
N VAL A 125 -2.87 -44.45 -13.91
CA VAL A 125 -2.34 -44.68 -12.58
C VAL A 125 -3.03 -43.80 -11.56
N TYR A 126 -3.46 -44.38 -10.45
CA TYR A 126 -3.90 -43.67 -9.25
C TYR A 126 -2.72 -43.47 -8.33
N ARG A 127 -2.43 -42.23 -8.00
CA ARG A 127 -1.42 -41.83 -7.00
C ARG A 127 -2.10 -41.36 -5.74
N VAL A 128 -1.62 -41.85 -4.59
CA VAL A 128 -2.11 -41.46 -3.27
C VAL A 128 -0.98 -40.79 -2.50
N ASP A 129 -1.20 -39.52 -2.20
CA ASP A 129 -0.40 -38.76 -1.25
C ASP A 129 -1.12 -38.75 0.10
N ALA A 130 -0.44 -39.17 1.17
CA ALA A 130 -1.06 -39.32 2.48
C ALA A 130 -0.19 -38.75 3.62
N TRP A 131 -0.83 -38.40 4.73
CA TRP A 131 -0.20 -37.85 5.92
C TRP A 131 -0.73 -38.54 7.18
N LEU A 132 0.17 -38.87 8.08
CA LEU A 132 -0.16 -39.22 9.46
C LEU A 132 -0.22 -37.92 10.27
N VAL A 133 -1.37 -37.62 10.89
CA VAL A 133 -1.63 -36.37 11.61
C VAL A 133 -1.97 -36.68 13.06
N LEU A 134 -1.39 -35.91 13.99
CA LEU A 134 -1.67 -36.08 15.42
C LEU A 134 -2.96 -35.34 15.79
N THR A 135 -3.90 -36.02 16.44
CA THR A 135 -5.19 -35.41 16.84
C THR A 135 -5.01 -34.34 17.91
N ARG A 136 -4.00 -34.45 18.76
CA ARG A 136 -3.69 -33.46 19.81
C ARG A 136 -3.18 -32.12 19.25
N ASP A 137 -2.56 -32.16 18.06
CA ASP A 137 -2.07 -30.99 17.35
C ASP A 137 -2.12 -31.25 15.83
N ASN A 138 -3.20 -30.82 15.20
CA ASN A 138 -3.45 -31.04 13.78
C ASN A 138 -2.57 -30.18 12.84
N SER A 139 -1.75 -29.30 13.40
CA SER A 139 -0.72 -28.58 12.65
C SER A 139 0.52 -29.46 12.40
N LEU A 140 0.67 -30.55 13.17
CA LEU A 140 1.77 -31.49 13.07
C LEU A 140 1.37 -32.69 12.22
N SER A 141 2.08 -32.89 11.13
CA SER A 141 1.87 -34.01 10.22
C SER A 141 3.17 -34.65 9.76
N GLN A 142 3.12 -35.93 9.55
CA GLN A 142 4.15 -36.74 8.93
C GLN A 142 3.71 -37.07 7.51
N PRO A 143 4.33 -36.53 6.47
CA PRO A 143 4.08 -36.97 5.11
C PRO A 143 4.58 -38.42 4.93
N LEU A 144 3.81 -39.18 4.20
CA LEU A 144 4.16 -40.55 3.86
C LEU A 144 4.67 -40.62 2.41
N PRO A 145 5.59 -41.52 2.08
CA PRO A 145 5.96 -41.73 0.69
C PRO A 145 4.71 -41.97 -0.17
N PRO A 146 4.61 -41.37 -1.36
CA PRO A 146 3.48 -41.59 -2.24
C PRO A 146 3.36 -43.05 -2.63
N SER A 147 2.14 -43.55 -2.78
CA SER A 147 1.86 -44.90 -3.22
C SER A 147 1.04 -44.87 -4.52
N GLU A 148 1.31 -45.78 -5.43
CA GLU A 148 0.71 -45.78 -6.76
C GLU A 148 0.10 -47.16 -7.08
N GLY A 149 -0.93 -47.15 -7.95
CA GLY A 149 -1.57 -48.39 -8.43
C GLY A 149 -2.53 -48.13 -9.58
N ASN A 150 -2.87 -49.19 -10.31
CA ASN A 150 -3.82 -49.10 -11.44
C ASN A 150 -5.29 -49.03 -11.00
N ARG A 151 -5.58 -49.12 -9.73
CA ARG A 151 -6.90 -48.99 -9.09
C ARG A 151 -6.76 -48.29 -7.74
N PRO A 152 -7.79 -47.57 -7.25
CA PRO A 152 -7.73 -46.86 -5.97
C PRO A 152 -7.41 -47.80 -4.79
N ASP A 153 -8.02 -48.98 -4.75
CA ASP A 153 -7.80 -49.97 -3.71
C ASP A 153 -6.38 -50.55 -3.70
N ARG A 154 -5.69 -50.57 -4.86
CA ARG A 154 -4.31 -51.03 -4.99
C ARG A 154 -3.30 -49.93 -4.74
N ALA A 155 -3.66 -48.70 -5.06
CA ALA A 155 -2.80 -47.56 -4.86
C ALA A 155 -2.44 -47.24 -3.41
N VAL A 156 -3.08 -47.91 -2.42
CA VAL A 156 -2.79 -47.76 -0.98
C VAL A 156 -1.97 -48.90 -0.40
N SER A 157 -1.50 -49.88 -1.21
CA SER A 157 -0.82 -51.08 -0.72
C SER A 157 0.44 -50.76 0.07
N ASP A 158 1.27 -49.86 -0.41
CA ASP A 158 2.56 -49.52 0.21
C ASP A 158 2.40 -48.57 1.41
N LEU A 159 1.26 -47.87 1.51
CA LEU A 159 0.98 -46.98 2.64
C LEU A 159 0.92 -47.74 3.99
N VAL A 160 0.51 -48.99 3.99
CA VAL A 160 0.49 -49.79 5.23
C VAL A 160 1.88 -49.85 5.87
N ARG A 161 2.89 -50.17 5.07
CA ARG A 161 4.30 -50.22 5.54
C ARG A 161 4.80 -48.83 5.90
N SER A 162 4.51 -47.84 5.07
CA SER A 162 4.89 -46.46 5.32
C SER A 162 4.32 -45.93 6.64
N ILE A 163 3.06 -46.30 6.98
CA ILE A 163 2.43 -45.95 8.26
C ILE A 163 3.09 -46.70 9.43
N GLN A 164 3.39 -47.99 9.26
CA GLN A 164 4.10 -48.78 10.28
C GLN A 164 5.46 -48.15 10.60
N ASP A 165 6.22 -47.76 9.57
CA ASP A 165 7.53 -47.13 9.73
C ASP A 165 7.42 -45.73 10.35
N ALA A 166 6.50 -44.88 9.86
CA ALA A 166 6.27 -43.54 10.39
C ALA A 166 5.85 -43.53 11.87
N ARG A 167 5.14 -44.58 12.32
CA ARG A 167 4.70 -44.69 13.72
C ARG A 167 5.83 -45.04 14.69
N LYS A 168 6.99 -45.54 14.23
CA LYS A 168 8.15 -45.82 15.09
C LYS A 168 8.63 -44.62 15.87
N GLN A 169 8.45 -43.41 15.33
CA GLN A 169 8.84 -42.17 15.97
C GLN A 169 7.92 -41.73 17.13
N LEU A 170 6.64 -42.23 17.19
CA LEU A 170 5.61 -41.67 18.07
C LEU A 170 5.91 -41.81 19.57
N ASP A 171 6.50 -42.91 20.00
CA ASP A 171 6.88 -43.11 21.41
C ASP A 171 7.99 -42.12 21.82
N ASN A 172 8.97 -41.91 20.96
CA ASN A 172 10.06 -40.98 21.21
C ASN A 172 9.59 -39.51 21.07
N GLU A 173 8.64 -39.24 20.18
CA GLU A 173 7.99 -37.93 20.09
C GLU A 173 7.24 -37.58 21.38
N LYS A 174 6.49 -38.56 21.96
CA LYS A 174 5.80 -38.36 23.23
C LYS A 174 6.79 -38.11 24.36
N LYS A 175 7.87 -38.92 24.47
CA LYS A 175 8.95 -38.69 25.46
C LYS A 175 9.58 -37.32 25.31
N CYS A 176 9.87 -36.88 24.07
CA CYS A 176 10.43 -35.58 23.80
C CYS A 176 9.52 -34.44 24.32
N ILE A 177 8.22 -34.52 24.05
CA ILE A 177 7.24 -33.54 24.54
C ILE A 177 7.14 -33.54 26.06
N ASP A 178 7.09 -34.72 26.68
CA ASP A 178 6.99 -34.85 28.14
C ASP A 178 8.25 -34.29 28.82
N HIS A 179 9.43 -34.55 28.31
CA HIS A 179 10.68 -33.97 28.79
C HIS A 179 10.70 -32.42 28.57
N ALA A 180 10.28 -31.97 27.41
CA ALA A 180 10.23 -30.52 27.10
C ALA A 180 9.26 -29.77 28.00
N ARG A 181 8.10 -30.35 28.37
CA ARG A 181 7.14 -29.76 29.32
C ARG A 181 7.73 -29.64 30.72
N ASN A 182 8.60 -30.58 31.12
CA ASN A 182 9.29 -30.58 32.40
C ASN A 182 10.64 -29.86 32.34
N GLU A 183 10.90 -29.05 31.30
CA GLU A 183 12.13 -28.29 31.07
C GLU A 183 13.43 -29.11 31.02
N LYS A 184 13.31 -30.43 30.87
CA LYS A 184 14.41 -31.38 30.68
C LYS A 184 14.86 -31.42 29.22
N TYR A 185 15.38 -30.28 28.75
CA TYR A 185 15.64 -30.07 27.32
C TYR A 185 16.67 -31.06 26.73
N ALA A 186 17.71 -31.41 27.50
CA ALA A 186 18.71 -32.39 27.03
C ALA A 186 18.08 -33.77 26.79
N ASP A 187 17.22 -34.25 27.73
CA ASP A 187 16.49 -35.50 27.58
C ASP A 187 15.48 -35.45 26.43
N ALA A 188 14.85 -34.28 26.23
CA ALA A 188 13.93 -34.04 25.11
C ALA A 188 14.65 -34.18 23.76
N VAL A 189 15.81 -33.52 23.59
CA VAL A 189 16.63 -33.63 22.38
C VAL A 189 17.08 -35.06 22.15
N LYS A 190 17.55 -35.75 23.19
CA LYS A 190 17.96 -37.17 23.10
C LYS A 190 16.81 -38.05 22.60
N ALA A 191 15.62 -37.90 23.19
CA ALA A 191 14.46 -38.67 22.74
C ALA A 191 14.10 -38.36 21.28
N ALA A 192 14.22 -37.11 20.86
CA ALA A 192 14.00 -36.74 19.46
C ALA A 192 15.02 -37.38 18.53
N ASP A 193 16.31 -37.40 18.91
CA ASP A 193 17.37 -37.99 18.10
C ASP A 193 17.20 -39.53 17.97
N GLU A 194 16.76 -40.19 19.04
CA GLU A 194 16.37 -41.60 18.99
C GLU A 194 15.22 -41.85 18.01
N GLY A 195 14.19 -41.00 18.03
CA GLY A 195 13.07 -41.11 17.10
C GLY A 195 13.45 -40.82 15.64
N ILE A 196 14.42 -39.96 15.41
CA ILE A 196 15.00 -39.73 14.06
C ILE A 196 15.80 -40.94 13.59
N ALA A 197 16.54 -41.60 14.51
CA ALA A 197 17.27 -42.82 14.20
C ALA A 197 16.33 -43.98 13.86
N ASP A 198 15.20 -44.11 14.57
CA ASP A 198 14.18 -45.14 14.32
C ASP A 198 13.45 -44.92 12.98
N TYR A 199 13.28 -43.67 12.58
CA TYR A 199 12.66 -43.30 11.31
C TYR A 199 13.33 -42.04 10.72
N PRO A 200 14.28 -42.15 9.79
CA PRO A 200 15.06 -41.03 9.27
C PRO A 200 14.21 -39.90 8.66
N ASN A 201 13.04 -40.21 8.09
CA ASN A 201 12.10 -39.23 7.55
C ASN A 201 11.08 -38.71 8.59
N ALA A 202 11.40 -38.85 9.89
CA ALA A 202 10.53 -38.39 10.97
C ALA A 202 10.40 -36.88 11.02
N THR A 203 9.20 -36.35 10.80
CA THR A 203 8.92 -34.90 10.97
C THR A 203 8.43 -34.58 12.38
N LEU A 204 7.65 -35.46 13.01
CA LEU A 204 6.99 -35.16 14.29
C LEU A 204 8.01 -34.98 15.43
N VAL A 205 9.02 -35.83 15.52
CA VAL A 205 10.09 -35.67 16.51
C VAL A 205 10.98 -34.45 16.18
N ARG A 206 11.20 -34.13 14.89
CA ARG A 206 11.89 -32.91 14.48
C ARG A 206 11.13 -31.65 14.89
N TYR A 207 9.80 -31.67 14.82
CA TYR A 207 9.00 -30.58 15.37
C TYR A 207 9.17 -30.43 16.88
N CYS A 208 9.21 -31.55 17.63
CA CYS A 208 9.51 -31.45 19.05
C CYS A 208 10.89 -30.85 19.29
N LYS A 209 11.93 -31.31 18.59
CA LYS A 209 13.30 -30.79 18.71
C LYS A 209 13.36 -29.31 18.34
N LEU A 210 12.69 -28.88 17.27
CA LEU A 210 12.58 -27.48 16.87
C LEU A 210 11.94 -26.63 17.98
N ASN A 211 10.83 -27.10 18.56
CA ASN A 211 10.18 -26.44 19.70
C ASN A 211 11.09 -26.33 20.93
N VAL A 212 11.90 -27.34 21.21
CA VAL A 212 12.91 -27.28 22.28
C VAL A 212 13.95 -26.21 21.99
N LEU A 213 14.47 -26.13 20.76
CA LEU A 213 15.42 -25.11 20.34
C LEU A 213 14.84 -23.70 20.48
N VAL A 214 13.58 -23.50 20.09
CA VAL A 214 12.87 -22.21 20.27
C VAL A 214 12.77 -21.84 21.75
N ARG A 215 12.39 -22.78 22.64
CA ARG A 215 12.30 -22.54 24.09
C ARG A 215 13.65 -22.24 24.73
N GLN A 216 14.72 -22.85 24.25
CA GLN A 216 16.10 -22.60 24.68
C GLN A 216 16.67 -21.30 24.09
N LYS A 217 15.93 -20.59 23.25
CA LYS A 217 16.40 -19.39 22.53
C LYS A 217 17.68 -19.68 21.74
N ALA A 218 17.71 -20.83 21.05
CA ALA A 218 18.82 -21.23 20.20
C ALA A 218 19.11 -20.17 19.11
N SER A 219 20.30 -20.23 18.52
CA SER A 219 20.67 -19.29 17.46
C SER A 219 19.77 -19.42 16.23
N GLN A 220 19.68 -18.33 15.44
CA GLN A 220 18.88 -18.34 14.22
C GLN A 220 19.37 -19.39 13.22
N GLU A 221 20.68 -19.65 13.18
CA GLU A 221 21.28 -20.70 12.34
C GLU A 221 20.80 -22.10 12.75
N GLN A 222 20.71 -22.36 14.05
CA GLN A 222 20.23 -23.65 14.56
C GLN A 222 18.73 -23.85 14.28
N LEU A 223 17.92 -22.79 14.44
CA LEU A 223 16.49 -22.82 14.12
C LEU A 223 16.28 -23.04 12.61
N LEU A 224 17.02 -22.31 11.77
CA LEU A 224 16.97 -22.46 10.32
C LEU A 224 17.40 -23.85 9.86
N ALA A 225 18.48 -24.39 10.41
CA ALA A 225 18.96 -25.72 10.07
C ALA A 225 17.89 -26.79 10.36
N MET A 226 17.28 -26.77 11.55
CA MET A 226 16.22 -27.71 11.93
C MET A 226 14.95 -27.51 11.10
N ALA A 227 14.56 -26.27 10.81
CA ALA A 227 13.43 -25.98 9.93
C ALA A 227 13.67 -26.54 8.51
N ASN A 228 14.89 -26.37 7.97
CA ASN A 228 15.26 -26.91 6.67
C ASN A 228 15.26 -28.43 6.61
N GLU A 229 15.67 -29.13 7.69
CA GLU A 229 15.52 -30.58 7.77
C GLU A 229 14.05 -31.02 7.65
N ILE A 230 13.14 -30.29 8.30
CA ILE A 230 11.69 -30.55 8.19
C ILE A 230 11.21 -30.25 6.76
N LEU A 231 11.63 -29.12 6.18
CA LEU A 231 11.21 -28.68 4.83
C LEU A 231 11.75 -29.60 3.72
N ALA A 232 12.84 -30.30 3.96
CA ALA A 232 13.34 -31.34 3.05
C ALA A 232 12.40 -32.57 2.98
N ILE A 233 11.67 -32.84 4.06
CA ILE A 233 10.73 -33.97 4.15
C ILE A 233 9.29 -33.49 3.83
N ASP A 234 8.89 -32.35 4.37
CA ASP A 234 7.58 -31.71 4.16
C ASP A 234 7.78 -30.26 3.65
N PRO A 235 7.89 -30.05 2.34
CA PRO A 235 8.10 -28.74 1.76
C PRO A 235 6.98 -27.72 2.06
N ASN A 236 5.81 -28.18 2.48
CA ASN A 236 4.63 -27.38 2.78
C ASN A 236 4.34 -27.26 4.30
N SER A 237 5.30 -27.61 5.13
CA SER A 237 5.19 -27.48 6.58
C SER A 237 5.02 -26.02 6.99
N LYS A 238 3.82 -25.64 7.45
CA LYS A 238 3.52 -24.26 7.86
C LYS A 238 4.46 -23.78 8.97
N ASN A 239 4.67 -24.61 10.00
CA ASN A 239 5.50 -24.25 11.14
C ASN A 239 6.97 -24.08 10.75
N ALA A 240 7.50 -24.99 9.93
CA ALA A 240 8.88 -24.91 9.48
C ALA A 240 9.11 -23.72 8.53
N LEU A 241 8.16 -23.44 7.62
CA LEU A 241 8.21 -22.27 6.76
C LEU A 241 8.21 -20.96 7.57
N ALA A 242 7.35 -20.86 8.59
CA ALA A 242 7.28 -19.67 9.44
C ALA A 242 8.60 -19.45 10.20
N ILE A 243 9.12 -20.49 10.87
CA ILE A 243 10.38 -20.40 11.64
C ILE A 243 11.57 -20.11 10.72
N ALA A 244 11.63 -20.75 9.55
CA ALA A 244 12.70 -20.46 8.58
C ALA A 244 12.63 -19.02 8.05
N ALA A 245 11.42 -18.50 7.79
CA ALA A 245 11.23 -17.11 7.37
C ALA A 245 11.66 -16.11 8.45
N ASP A 246 11.27 -16.36 9.72
CA ASP A 246 11.67 -15.51 10.85
C ASP A 246 13.19 -15.55 11.07
N ALA A 247 13.81 -16.73 10.96
CA ALA A 247 15.25 -16.89 11.10
C ALA A 247 16.02 -16.15 9.98
N GLN A 248 15.57 -16.26 8.73
CA GLN A 248 16.16 -15.52 7.60
C GLN A 248 15.98 -14.02 7.75
N LYS A 249 14.81 -13.57 8.19
CA LYS A 249 14.55 -12.15 8.47
C LYS A 249 15.49 -11.61 9.57
N ALA A 250 15.66 -12.37 10.65
CA ALA A 250 16.56 -11.99 11.74
C ALA A 250 18.04 -11.96 11.31
N ALA A 251 18.44 -12.81 10.36
CA ALA A 251 19.75 -12.81 9.73
C ALA A 251 19.96 -11.68 8.70
N GLY A 252 18.92 -10.90 8.37
CA GLY A 252 18.95 -9.85 7.36
C GLY A 252 18.75 -10.33 5.91
N ASN A 253 18.46 -11.60 5.70
CA ASN A 253 18.21 -12.20 4.38
C ASN A 253 16.72 -12.02 4.00
N ILE A 254 16.35 -10.76 3.69
CA ILE A 254 14.95 -10.37 3.52
C ILE A 254 14.29 -11.04 2.31
N ASP A 255 14.99 -11.22 1.21
CA ASP A 255 14.44 -11.82 -0.01
C ASP A 255 14.13 -13.32 0.19
N GLU A 256 15.00 -14.05 0.88
CA GLU A 256 14.79 -15.43 1.26
C GLU A 256 13.62 -15.56 2.26
N ALA A 257 13.55 -14.65 3.23
CA ALA A 257 12.43 -14.60 4.17
C ALA A 257 11.10 -14.38 3.44
N ASN A 258 11.04 -13.41 2.51
CA ASN A 258 9.85 -13.15 1.69
C ASN A 258 9.48 -14.38 0.83
N THR A 259 10.45 -15.05 0.24
CA THR A 259 10.22 -16.27 -0.55
C THR A 259 9.58 -17.38 0.30
N LEU A 260 10.05 -17.57 1.54
CA LEU A 260 9.46 -18.54 2.48
C LEU A 260 8.05 -18.13 2.92
N MET A 261 7.82 -16.84 3.14
CA MET A 261 6.50 -16.30 3.47
C MET A 261 5.49 -16.47 2.33
N VAL A 262 5.91 -16.30 1.07
CA VAL A 262 5.07 -16.60 -0.12
C VAL A 262 4.71 -18.09 -0.17
N ARG A 263 5.67 -18.98 0.10
CA ARG A 263 5.40 -20.43 0.20
C ARG A 263 4.44 -20.74 1.35
N LEU A 264 4.60 -20.07 2.49
CA LEU A 264 3.70 -20.22 3.62
C LEU A 264 2.27 -19.83 3.26
N LEU A 265 2.09 -18.67 2.57
CA LEU A 265 0.79 -18.22 2.09
C LEU A 265 0.16 -19.21 1.09
N ALA A 266 0.97 -19.82 0.23
CA ALA A 266 0.48 -20.85 -0.71
C ALA A 266 -0.13 -22.08 0.01
N THR A 267 0.22 -22.32 1.28
CA THR A 267 -0.39 -23.39 2.10
C THR A 267 -1.75 -23.01 2.69
N ASP A 268 -2.08 -21.71 2.69
CA ASP A 268 -3.32 -21.13 3.25
C ASP A 268 -3.73 -19.84 2.49
N PRO A 269 -4.13 -19.98 1.21
CA PRO A 269 -4.35 -18.83 0.31
C PRO A 269 -5.45 -17.87 0.75
N THR A 270 -6.41 -18.35 1.55
CA THR A 270 -7.55 -17.57 2.06
C THR A 270 -7.24 -16.80 3.35
N ASN A 271 -6.01 -16.88 3.86
CA ASN A 271 -5.60 -16.20 5.08
C ASN A 271 -5.25 -14.73 4.79
N ALA A 272 -6.22 -13.84 4.94
CA ALA A 272 -6.09 -12.42 4.68
C ALA A 272 -4.97 -11.76 5.51
N SER A 273 -4.82 -12.14 6.79
CA SER A 273 -3.78 -11.59 7.66
C SER A 273 -2.37 -11.98 7.19
N LEU A 274 -2.19 -13.24 6.79
CA LEU A 274 -0.91 -13.71 6.25
C LEU A 274 -0.62 -13.07 4.89
N ALA A 275 -1.63 -12.92 4.02
CA ALA A 275 -1.50 -12.24 2.74
C ALA A 275 -1.03 -10.78 2.94
N THR A 276 -1.62 -10.06 3.91
CA THR A 276 -1.20 -8.71 4.26
C THR A 276 0.27 -8.66 4.69
N GLN A 277 0.70 -9.56 5.59
CA GLN A 277 2.10 -9.62 6.04
C GLN A 277 3.09 -9.89 4.89
N VAL A 278 2.74 -10.80 3.99
CA VAL A 278 3.56 -11.13 2.82
C VAL A 278 3.68 -9.93 1.88
N VAL A 279 2.56 -9.28 1.58
CA VAL A 279 2.53 -8.11 0.68
C VAL A 279 3.30 -6.94 1.28
N ASP A 280 3.16 -6.66 2.59
CA ASP A 280 3.92 -5.60 3.26
C ASP A 280 5.43 -5.89 3.25
N GLY A 281 5.83 -7.15 3.49
CA GLY A 281 7.24 -7.56 3.40
C GLY A 281 7.83 -7.37 2.00
N LEU A 282 7.10 -7.76 0.97
CA LEU A 282 7.49 -7.59 -0.43
C LEU A 282 7.54 -6.11 -0.83
N ALA A 283 6.60 -5.30 -0.36
CA ALA A 283 6.59 -3.86 -0.61
C ALA A 283 7.77 -3.16 0.06
N ALA A 284 8.14 -3.56 1.28
CA ALA A 284 9.30 -3.04 1.99
C ALA A 284 10.62 -3.30 1.24
N SER A 285 10.73 -4.46 0.57
CA SER A 285 11.85 -4.80 -0.32
C SER A 285 11.66 -4.29 -1.77
N ARG A 286 10.63 -3.48 -2.03
CA ARG A 286 10.28 -2.92 -3.35
C ARG A 286 9.96 -3.98 -4.42
N ASN A 287 9.64 -5.18 -4.03
CA ASN A 287 9.21 -6.24 -4.96
C ASN A 287 7.71 -6.11 -5.27
N TYR A 288 7.35 -4.99 -5.92
CA TYR A 288 5.95 -4.66 -6.22
C TYR A 288 5.30 -5.62 -7.23
N THR A 289 6.07 -6.26 -8.10
CA THR A 289 5.54 -7.22 -9.08
C THR A 289 4.89 -8.40 -8.38
N VAL A 290 5.62 -9.06 -7.47
CA VAL A 290 5.10 -10.21 -6.72
C VAL A 290 4.04 -9.76 -5.70
N ALA A 291 4.25 -8.60 -5.04
CA ALA A 291 3.27 -8.03 -4.12
C ALA A 291 1.90 -7.81 -4.78
N LYS A 292 1.89 -7.29 -6.02
CA LYS A 292 0.69 -7.08 -6.82
C LYS A 292 -0.04 -8.39 -7.12
N GLU A 293 0.66 -9.40 -7.60
CA GLU A 293 0.06 -10.71 -7.91
C GLU A 293 -0.61 -11.32 -6.68
N ILE A 294 0.05 -11.24 -5.53
CA ILE A 294 -0.45 -11.78 -4.27
C ILE A 294 -1.66 -11.00 -3.77
N VAL A 295 -1.60 -9.66 -3.75
CA VAL A 295 -2.72 -8.86 -3.21
C VAL A 295 -3.96 -8.96 -4.07
N VAL A 296 -3.81 -8.99 -5.40
CA VAL A 296 -4.94 -9.19 -6.33
C VAL A 296 -5.61 -10.54 -6.08
N LYS A 297 -4.82 -11.61 -5.92
CA LYS A 297 -5.34 -12.93 -5.59
C LYS A 297 -5.99 -12.95 -4.20
N ALA A 298 -5.37 -12.33 -3.20
CA ALA A 298 -5.89 -12.27 -1.84
C ALA A 298 -7.26 -11.56 -1.77
N VAL A 299 -7.44 -10.46 -2.51
CA VAL A 299 -8.73 -9.77 -2.63
C VAL A 299 -9.78 -10.66 -3.29
N ALA A 300 -9.41 -11.39 -4.35
CA ALA A 300 -10.33 -12.31 -5.04
C ALA A 300 -10.78 -13.48 -4.14
N GLU A 301 -9.90 -13.99 -3.28
CA GLU A 301 -10.20 -15.07 -2.32
C GLU A 301 -10.96 -14.58 -1.07
N ASN A 302 -10.88 -13.28 -0.76
CA ASN A 302 -11.53 -12.64 0.39
C ASN A 302 -12.36 -11.44 -0.06
N PRO A 303 -13.42 -11.64 -0.84
CA PRO A 303 -14.24 -10.54 -1.36
C PRO A 303 -14.88 -9.74 -0.20
N GLY A 304 -14.72 -8.41 -0.25
CA GLY A 304 -15.26 -7.52 0.79
C GLY A 304 -14.30 -7.26 1.96
N ASP A 305 -13.08 -7.81 1.96
CA ASP A 305 -12.05 -7.42 2.92
C ASP A 305 -11.46 -6.05 2.54
N VAL A 306 -11.95 -5.03 3.23
CA VAL A 306 -11.59 -3.62 3.00
C VAL A 306 -10.09 -3.36 3.26
N GLY A 307 -9.49 -4.09 4.20
CA GLY A 307 -8.06 -4.00 4.48
C GLY A 307 -7.21 -4.43 3.28
N LEU A 308 -7.57 -5.57 2.66
CA LEU A 308 -6.91 -6.07 1.45
C LEU A 308 -7.13 -5.14 0.25
N VAL A 309 -8.33 -4.59 0.06
CA VAL A 309 -8.61 -3.62 -1.02
C VAL A 309 -7.78 -2.34 -0.82
N SER A 310 -7.66 -1.84 0.42
CA SER A 310 -6.79 -0.69 0.73
C SER A 310 -5.31 -0.99 0.46
N LEU A 311 -4.86 -2.19 0.79
CA LEU A 311 -3.49 -2.64 0.49
C LEU A 311 -3.27 -2.76 -1.02
N GLN A 312 -4.21 -3.33 -1.75
CA GLN A 312 -4.17 -3.42 -3.22
C GLN A 312 -4.05 -2.04 -3.86
N PHE A 313 -4.85 -1.06 -3.42
CA PHE A 313 -4.73 0.32 -3.86
C PHE A 313 -3.32 0.88 -3.69
N LYS A 314 -2.72 0.68 -2.50
CA LYS A 314 -1.37 1.15 -2.19
C LYS A 314 -0.30 0.49 -3.07
N ILE A 315 -0.39 -0.82 -3.26
CA ILE A 315 0.57 -1.58 -4.08
C ILE A 315 0.47 -1.20 -5.56
N LEU A 316 -0.74 -1.13 -6.11
CA LEU A 316 -0.97 -0.70 -7.50
C LEU A 316 -0.46 0.72 -7.74
N ALA A 317 -0.67 1.63 -6.78
CA ALA A 317 -0.15 2.99 -6.85
C ALA A 317 1.39 3.01 -6.85
N ALA A 318 2.02 2.21 -5.99
CA ALA A 318 3.48 2.12 -5.87
C ALA A 318 4.14 1.42 -7.07
N SER A 319 3.44 0.49 -7.73
CA SER A 319 3.93 -0.19 -8.93
C SER A 319 3.76 0.63 -10.22
N GLY A 320 3.07 1.77 -10.18
CA GLY A 320 2.79 2.60 -11.36
C GLY A 320 1.64 2.11 -12.23
N ASP A 321 0.83 1.18 -11.73
CA ASP A 321 -0.36 0.67 -12.40
C ASP A 321 -1.54 1.64 -12.18
N TYR A 322 -1.48 2.84 -12.77
CA TYR A 322 -2.36 3.96 -12.46
C TYR A 322 -3.85 3.66 -12.64
N LYS A 323 -4.26 3.07 -13.78
CA LYS A 323 -5.67 2.78 -14.05
C LYS A 323 -6.28 1.77 -13.07
N PRO A 324 -5.66 0.60 -12.82
CA PRO A 324 -6.14 -0.32 -11.79
C PRO A 324 -6.13 0.32 -10.39
N ALA A 325 -5.11 1.10 -10.03
CA ALA A 325 -5.05 1.79 -8.74
C ALA A 325 -6.21 2.77 -8.57
N ILE A 326 -6.52 3.56 -9.60
CA ILE A 326 -7.67 4.49 -9.59
C ILE A 326 -8.98 3.71 -9.39
N ALA A 327 -9.20 2.64 -10.16
CA ALA A 327 -10.41 1.84 -10.05
C ALA A 327 -10.58 1.25 -8.63
N THR A 328 -9.52 0.65 -8.09
CA THR A 328 -9.51 0.11 -6.72
C THR A 328 -9.73 1.19 -5.65
N GLY A 329 -9.13 2.39 -5.84
CA GLY A 329 -9.33 3.50 -4.93
C GLY A 329 -10.78 4.03 -4.92
N GLU A 330 -11.42 4.13 -6.07
CA GLU A 330 -12.83 4.53 -6.17
C GLU A 330 -13.76 3.46 -5.58
N GLU A 331 -13.48 2.17 -5.80
CA GLU A 331 -14.21 1.07 -5.17
C GLU A 331 -14.09 1.10 -3.64
N MET A 332 -12.89 1.31 -3.11
CA MET A 332 -12.64 1.41 -1.67
C MET A 332 -13.51 2.48 -1.01
N VAL A 333 -13.66 3.65 -1.63
CA VAL A 333 -14.51 4.73 -1.09
C VAL A 333 -16.00 4.36 -1.13
N GLN A 334 -16.42 3.58 -2.12
CA GLN A 334 -17.81 3.08 -2.18
C GLN A 334 -18.09 2.04 -1.09
N MET A 335 -17.08 1.21 -0.75
CA MET A 335 -17.20 0.21 0.32
C MET A 335 -17.22 0.87 1.71
N ASP A 336 -16.30 1.78 1.97
CA ASP A 336 -16.20 2.48 3.25
C ASP A 336 -15.59 3.87 3.08
N THR A 337 -16.42 4.90 3.20
CA THR A 337 -16.00 6.29 3.11
C THR A 337 -15.07 6.74 4.23
N SER A 338 -15.02 6.01 5.37
CA SER A 338 -14.13 6.36 6.49
C SER A 338 -12.65 6.18 6.16
N LEU A 339 -12.33 5.28 5.23
CA LEU A 339 -10.96 4.99 4.77
C LEU A 339 -10.35 6.10 3.91
N ALA A 340 -11.18 6.96 3.35
CA ALA A 340 -10.74 8.09 2.55
C ALA A 340 -10.23 9.21 3.47
N ASP A 341 -9.03 9.04 4.03
CA ASP A 341 -8.30 10.10 4.72
C ASP A 341 -7.75 11.13 3.72
N ILE A 342 -7.12 12.17 4.23
CA ILE A 342 -6.56 13.21 3.38
C ILE A 342 -5.45 12.69 2.46
N GLY A 343 -4.60 11.78 2.96
CA GLY A 343 -3.54 11.15 2.19
C GLY A 343 -4.07 10.28 1.05
N PHE A 344 -5.25 9.69 1.23
CA PHE A 344 -5.94 8.97 0.16
C PHE A 344 -6.31 9.90 -0.99
N PHE A 345 -6.97 11.05 -0.73
CA PHE A 345 -7.37 11.97 -1.79
C PHE A 345 -6.17 12.59 -2.51
N GLN A 346 -5.09 12.88 -1.79
CA GLN A 346 -3.83 13.35 -2.38
C GLN A 346 -3.25 12.29 -3.33
N ARG A 347 -3.21 11.04 -2.91
CA ARG A 347 -2.71 9.92 -3.72
C ARG A 347 -3.58 9.65 -4.93
N LEU A 348 -4.91 9.65 -4.76
CA LEU A 348 -5.85 9.47 -5.86
C LEU A 348 -5.72 10.59 -6.90
N SER A 349 -5.58 11.83 -6.45
CA SER A 349 -5.33 12.99 -7.33
C SER A 349 -4.02 12.83 -8.11
N ALA A 350 -2.94 12.40 -7.43
CA ALA A 350 -1.65 12.16 -8.10
C ALA A 350 -1.75 11.04 -9.14
N LEU A 351 -2.51 9.98 -8.87
CA LEU A 351 -2.76 8.88 -9.82
C LEU A 351 -3.52 9.36 -11.06
N TYR A 352 -4.58 10.17 -10.89
CA TYR A 352 -5.29 10.78 -12.00
C TYR A 352 -4.40 11.69 -12.83
N ALA A 353 -3.54 12.48 -12.18
CA ALA A 353 -2.59 13.34 -12.87
C ALA A 353 -1.57 12.51 -13.68
N ALA A 354 -1.04 11.43 -13.10
CA ALA A 354 -0.12 10.51 -13.77
C ALA A 354 -0.76 9.76 -14.95
N ASP A 355 -2.06 9.47 -14.87
CA ASP A 355 -2.85 8.90 -15.99
C ASP A 355 -3.36 9.97 -16.96
N SER A 356 -2.76 11.18 -16.95
CA SER A 356 -3.09 12.30 -17.84
C SER A 356 -4.57 12.75 -17.78
N GLN A 357 -5.18 12.69 -16.59
CA GLN A 357 -6.55 13.11 -16.32
C GLN A 357 -6.60 14.29 -15.32
N PRO A 358 -6.07 15.49 -15.67
CA PRO A 358 -5.91 16.60 -14.71
C PRO A 358 -7.23 17.11 -14.13
N GLN A 359 -8.33 17.04 -14.90
CA GLN A 359 -9.66 17.42 -14.42
C GLN A 359 -10.12 16.52 -13.27
N LYS A 360 -9.97 15.20 -13.42
CA LYS A 360 -10.31 14.23 -12.37
C LYS A 360 -9.38 14.32 -11.17
N ALA A 361 -8.11 14.67 -11.40
CA ALA A 361 -7.18 14.98 -10.32
C ALA A 361 -7.69 16.12 -9.44
N ALA A 362 -8.17 17.21 -10.06
CA ALA A 362 -8.78 18.32 -9.35
C ALA A 362 -10.10 17.92 -8.64
N GLU A 363 -10.95 17.09 -9.27
CA GLU A 363 -12.17 16.56 -8.65
C GLU A 363 -11.88 15.71 -7.40
N ALA A 364 -10.84 14.87 -7.45
CA ALA A 364 -10.41 14.08 -6.30
C ALA A 364 -10.00 14.99 -5.13
N MET A 365 -9.20 16.03 -5.39
CA MET A 365 -8.82 17.01 -4.37
C MET A 365 -10.01 17.83 -3.90
N ALA A 366 -10.98 18.18 -4.77
CA ALA A 366 -12.22 18.84 -4.36
C ALA A 366 -13.02 17.98 -3.35
N ARG A 367 -13.04 16.66 -3.53
CA ARG A 367 -13.65 15.72 -2.55
C ARG A 367 -12.88 15.76 -1.23
N GLY A 368 -11.55 15.75 -1.29
CA GLY A 368 -10.67 15.84 -0.13
C GLY A 368 -10.87 17.12 0.67
N THR A 369 -10.86 18.30 0.00
CA THR A 369 -11.05 19.59 0.67
C THR A 369 -12.46 19.79 1.26
N ARG A 370 -13.50 19.16 0.68
CA ARG A 370 -14.85 19.14 1.28
C ARG A 370 -14.88 18.31 2.58
N LYS A 371 -14.19 17.17 2.60
CA LYS A 371 -14.13 16.32 3.79
C LYS A 371 -13.21 16.89 4.88
N PHE A 372 -12.13 17.56 4.48
CA PHE A 372 -11.12 18.15 5.37
C PHE A 372 -10.93 19.65 5.11
N PRO A 373 -11.94 20.49 5.42
CA PRO A 373 -11.97 21.90 5.00
C PRO A 373 -10.92 22.79 5.68
N ASN A 374 -10.31 22.32 6.76
CA ASN A 374 -9.33 23.06 7.54
C ASN A 374 -7.87 22.57 7.35
N ASP A 375 -7.62 21.72 6.34
CA ASP A 375 -6.27 21.29 5.99
C ASP A 375 -5.67 22.19 4.89
N ALA A 376 -4.78 23.10 5.28
CA ALA A 376 -4.17 24.07 4.37
C ALA A 376 -3.38 23.40 3.23
N SER A 377 -2.69 22.29 3.53
CA SER A 377 -1.90 21.51 2.55
C SER A 377 -2.80 20.98 1.43
N SER A 378 -3.97 20.47 1.76
CA SER A 378 -4.94 19.97 0.77
C SER A 378 -5.47 21.08 -0.13
N TRP A 379 -5.76 22.25 0.42
CA TRP A 379 -6.15 23.41 -0.39
C TRP A 379 -5.02 23.88 -1.32
N GLN A 380 -3.78 23.77 -0.88
CA GLN A 380 -2.59 24.06 -1.69
C GLN A 380 -2.45 23.09 -2.87
N ILE A 381 -2.55 21.78 -2.59
CA ILE A 381 -2.52 20.74 -3.63
C ILE A 381 -3.71 20.91 -4.58
N TYR A 382 -4.89 21.23 -4.05
CA TYR A 382 -6.07 21.49 -4.87
C TYR A 382 -5.87 22.69 -5.81
N ALA A 383 -5.29 23.78 -5.30
CA ALA A 383 -4.94 24.93 -6.15
C ALA A 383 -4.01 24.53 -7.29
N GLN A 384 -2.98 23.74 -6.99
CA GLN A 384 -2.04 23.28 -8.01
C GLN A 384 -2.69 22.33 -9.04
N THR A 385 -3.55 21.41 -8.60
CA THR A 385 -4.28 20.52 -9.52
C THR A 385 -5.25 21.28 -10.41
N LEU A 386 -5.94 22.30 -9.88
CA LEU A 386 -6.81 23.19 -10.67
C LEU A 386 -6.02 23.95 -11.72
N LYS A 387 -4.84 24.46 -11.36
CA LYS A 387 -3.94 25.13 -12.32
C LYS A 387 -3.52 24.18 -13.45
N ASN A 388 -3.11 22.97 -13.10
CA ASN A 388 -2.73 21.94 -14.08
C ASN A 388 -3.91 21.51 -14.98
N ALA A 389 -5.14 21.63 -14.48
CA ALA A 389 -6.37 21.40 -15.24
C ALA A 389 -6.82 22.63 -16.08
N GLY A 390 -6.04 23.72 -16.10
CA GLY A 390 -6.39 24.95 -16.82
C GLY A 390 -7.45 25.79 -16.12
N GLN A 391 -7.81 25.49 -14.88
CA GLN A 391 -8.85 26.18 -14.10
C GLN A 391 -8.23 27.26 -13.20
N THR A 392 -7.47 28.18 -13.81
CA THR A 392 -6.63 29.17 -13.10
C THR A 392 -7.42 30.06 -12.14
N GLN A 393 -8.64 30.48 -12.50
CA GLN A 393 -9.46 31.30 -11.62
C GLN A 393 -9.88 30.56 -10.33
N GLN A 394 -10.21 29.28 -10.46
CA GLN A 394 -10.56 28.42 -9.29
C GLN A 394 -9.32 28.10 -8.46
N SER A 395 -8.16 27.93 -9.10
CA SER A 395 -6.87 27.75 -8.43
C SER A 395 -6.56 28.91 -7.49
N ILE A 396 -6.78 30.17 -7.94
CA ILE A 396 -6.61 31.36 -7.09
C ILE A 396 -7.52 31.31 -5.86
N ALA A 397 -8.78 30.91 -6.03
CA ALA A 397 -9.72 30.83 -4.91
C ALA A 397 -9.26 29.76 -3.89
N ALA A 398 -8.81 28.59 -4.37
CA ALA A 398 -8.27 27.52 -3.53
C ALA A 398 -6.99 27.94 -2.80
N ALA A 399 -6.05 28.62 -3.48
CA ALA A 399 -4.82 29.14 -2.88
C ALA A 399 -5.13 30.19 -1.79
N LYS A 400 -6.08 31.08 -2.02
CA LYS A 400 -6.53 32.04 -0.98
C LYS A 400 -7.13 31.35 0.21
N ARG A 401 -7.86 30.24 0.00
CA ARG A 401 -8.41 29.45 1.11
C ARG A 401 -7.29 28.78 1.91
N ALA A 402 -6.25 28.25 1.25
CA ALA A 402 -5.07 27.70 1.93
C ALA A 402 -4.39 28.76 2.83
N LEU A 403 -4.16 29.98 2.29
CA LEU A 403 -3.57 31.09 3.03
C LEU A 403 -4.46 31.63 4.17
N ALA A 404 -5.78 31.51 4.06
CA ALA A 404 -6.70 31.87 5.13
C ALA A 404 -6.61 30.90 6.32
N ILE A 405 -6.22 29.62 6.07
CA ILE A 405 -6.03 28.60 7.10
C ILE A 405 -4.60 28.70 7.68
N ASP A 406 -3.61 28.80 6.82
CA ASP A 406 -2.21 28.98 7.19
C ASP A 406 -1.59 30.19 6.43
N PRO A 407 -1.52 31.36 7.07
CA PRO A 407 -0.93 32.56 6.46
C PRO A 407 0.59 32.47 6.22
N LYS A 408 1.26 31.43 6.76
CA LYS A 408 2.72 31.24 6.66
C LYS A 408 3.15 30.35 5.48
N ILE A 409 2.24 29.99 4.60
CA ILE A 409 2.58 29.23 3.39
C ILE A 409 3.57 30.03 2.56
N ALA A 410 4.79 29.50 2.41
CA ALA A 410 5.86 30.16 1.66
C ALA A 410 5.48 30.36 0.20
N ASN A 411 5.72 31.58 -0.31
CA ASN A 411 5.42 31.99 -1.70
C ASN A 411 3.93 31.83 -2.10
N GLY A 412 3.02 31.71 -1.14
CA GLY A 412 1.60 31.50 -1.44
C GLY A 412 0.99 32.68 -2.18
N TRP A 413 1.25 33.93 -1.73
CA TRP A 413 0.80 35.14 -2.42
C TRP A 413 1.53 35.35 -3.74
N THR A 414 2.81 35.01 -3.84
CA THR A 414 3.57 35.05 -5.09
C THR A 414 2.95 34.14 -6.15
N GLN A 415 2.54 32.93 -5.80
CA GLN A 415 1.85 32.01 -6.71
C GLN A 415 0.50 32.59 -7.20
N ILE A 416 -0.25 33.24 -6.32
CA ILE A 416 -1.49 33.93 -6.67
C ILE A 416 -1.22 35.08 -7.65
N ALA A 417 -0.14 35.83 -7.45
CA ALA A 417 0.24 36.90 -8.38
C ALA A 417 0.58 36.35 -9.77
N VAL A 418 1.32 35.25 -9.84
CA VAL A 418 1.61 34.55 -11.10
C VAL A 418 0.31 34.12 -11.79
N ALA A 419 -0.63 33.53 -11.07
CA ALA A 419 -1.91 33.09 -11.62
C ALA A 419 -2.76 34.26 -12.15
N TYR A 420 -2.77 35.42 -11.45
CA TYR A 420 -3.45 36.63 -11.96
C TYR A 420 -2.77 37.16 -13.21
N ASN A 421 -1.44 37.15 -13.30
CA ASN A 421 -0.72 37.54 -14.49
C ASN A 421 -1.00 36.62 -15.69
N GLU A 422 -1.15 35.31 -15.46
CA GLU A 422 -1.56 34.35 -16.51
C GLU A 422 -2.98 34.60 -17.04
N LEU A 423 -3.86 35.18 -16.20
CA LEU A 423 -5.22 35.59 -16.59
C LEU A 423 -5.29 37.01 -17.18
N ASP A 424 -4.16 37.63 -17.41
CA ASP A 424 -4.05 39.04 -17.85
C ASP A 424 -4.83 40.04 -16.95
N GLN A 425 -4.75 39.80 -15.62
CA GLN A 425 -5.34 40.63 -14.56
C GLN A 425 -4.24 41.38 -13.79
N PRO A 426 -3.61 42.36 -14.39
CA PRO A 426 -2.42 43.04 -13.85
C PRO A 426 -2.68 43.71 -12.48
N ASP A 427 -3.79 44.41 -12.30
CA ASP A 427 -4.08 45.08 -11.04
C ASP A 427 -4.17 44.10 -9.88
N SER A 428 -4.83 42.95 -10.10
CA SER A 428 -4.93 41.86 -9.11
C SER A 428 -3.57 41.23 -8.82
N ALA A 429 -2.72 41.08 -9.84
CA ALA A 429 -1.35 40.59 -9.68
C ALA A 429 -0.51 41.54 -8.82
N LEU A 430 -0.60 42.86 -9.01
CA LEU A 430 0.11 43.84 -8.19
C LEU A 430 -0.36 43.82 -6.73
N VAL A 431 -1.66 43.71 -6.51
CA VAL A 431 -2.20 43.56 -5.14
C VAL A 431 -1.65 42.30 -4.48
N ALA A 432 -1.63 41.16 -5.18
CA ALA A 432 -1.08 39.93 -4.66
C ALA A 432 0.44 40.02 -4.38
N LEU A 433 1.22 40.70 -5.22
CA LEU A 433 2.64 40.96 -4.97
C LEU A 433 2.88 41.81 -3.71
N ARG A 434 2.04 42.81 -3.45
CA ARG A 434 2.10 43.59 -2.19
C ARG A 434 1.81 42.71 -0.98
N GLN A 435 0.85 41.79 -1.08
CA GLN A 435 0.56 40.80 -0.03
C GLN A 435 1.74 39.83 0.17
N ALA A 436 2.38 39.39 -0.93
CA ALA A 436 3.56 38.53 -0.89
C ALA A 436 4.70 39.19 -0.09
N ALA A 437 5.00 40.47 -0.41
CA ALA A 437 6.02 41.23 0.31
C ALA A 437 5.66 41.42 1.80
N ALA A 438 4.39 41.67 2.12
CA ALA A 438 3.90 41.83 3.47
C ALA A 438 3.91 40.49 4.27
N ALA A 439 3.67 39.36 3.60
CA ALA A 439 3.72 38.01 4.18
C ALA A 439 5.16 37.53 4.43
N GLY A 440 6.17 38.22 3.92
CA GLY A 440 7.58 37.87 4.11
C GLY A 440 8.14 36.91 3.04
N ASP A 441 7.49 36.80 1.89
CA ASP A 441 8.03 36.11 0.72
C ASP A 441 9.38 36.75 0.32
N ASP A 442 10.22 35.99 -0.37
CA ASP A 442 11.54 36.46 -0.77
C ASP A 442 11.46 37.73 -1.60
N LYS A 443 12.06 38.81 -1.10
CA LYS A 443 11.98 40.15 -1.68
C LYS A 443 12.53 40.24 -3.10
N ASN A 444 13.61 39.49 -3.39
CA ASN A 444 14.16 39.49 -4.74
C ASN A 444 13.21 38.74 -5.69
N THR A 445 12.66 37.62 -5.29
CA THR A 445 11.68 36.87 -6.09
C THR A 445 10.44 37.70 -6.39
N VAL A 446 9.84 38.31 -5.37
CA VAL A 446 8.63 39.14 -5.51
C VAL A 446 8.93 40.36 -6.38
N GLY A 447 10.04 41.07 -6.13
CA GLY A 447 10.42 42.27 -6.86
C GLY A 447 10.83 42.00 -8.31
N THR A 448 11.58 40.93 -8.58
CA THR A 448 11.96 40.56 -9.96
C THR A 448 10.75 40.11 -10.78
N PHE A 449 9.76 39.46 -10.15
CA PHE A 449 8.51 39.15 -10.83
C PHE A 449 7.73 40.43 -11.19
N ALA A 450 7.64 41.41 -10.29
CA ALA A 450 7.07 42.71 -10.59
C ALA A 450 7.83 43.42 -11.72
N LEU A 451 9.16 43.39 -11.68
CA LEU A 451 10.01 43.96 -12.74
C LEU A 451 9.72 43.32 -14.10
N SER A 452 9.53 41.98 -14.13
CA SER A 452 9.18 41.26 -15.35
C SER A 452 7.85 41.72 -15.95
N ILE A 453 6.82 41.90 -15.11
CA ILE A 453 5.51 42.42 -15.55
C ILE A 453 5.65 43.88 -16.04
N GLY A 454 6.32 44.75 -15.27
CA GLY A 454 6.57 46.14 -15.66
C GLY A 454 7.32 46.25 -16.99
N ASN A 455 8.34 45.40 -17.21
CA ASN A 455 9.07 45.33 -18.46
C ASN A 455 8.21 44.84 -19.64
N LYS A 456 7.26 43.91 -19.41
CA LYS A 456 6.26 43.48 -20.43
C LYS A 456 5.45 44.69 -20.90
N PHE A 457 4.91 45.51 -19.98
CA PHE A 457 4.15 46.73 -20.32
C PHE A 457 5.02 47.77 -20.98
N TYR A 458 6.22 48.00 -20.48
CA TYR A 458 7.18 48.92 -21.09
C TYR A 458 7.48 48.55 -22.56
N ARG A 459 7.80 47.27 -22.82
CA ARG A 459 8.07 46.82 -24.20
C ARG A 459 6.87 46.98 -25.12
N ALA A 460 5.67 46.71 -24.64
CA ALA A 460 4.43 46.89 -25.39
C ALA A 460 4.25 48.39 -25.74
N ALA A 461 4.45 49.30 -24.77
CA ALA A 461 4.35 50.74 -24.97
C ALA A 461 5.42 51.28 -25.94
N VAL A 462 6.65 50.76 -25.89
CA VAL A 462 7.72 51.13 -26.85
C VAL A 462 7.39 50.66 -28.26
N ALA A 463 6.66 49.59 -28.46
CA ALA A 463 6.25 49.10 -29.77
C ALA A 463 5.12 49.91 -30.42
N GLU A 464 4.41 50.73 -29.65
CA GLU A 464 3.35 51.62 -30.21
C GLU A 464 3.93 52.76 -31.05
N ASP A 465 3.22 53.14 -32.10
CA ASP A 465 3.52 54.35 -32.91
C ASP A 465 2.20 54.99 -33.33
N PRO A 466 1.91 56.26 -32.89
CA PRO A 466 2.72 57.06 -31.98
C PRO A 466 2.72 56.56 -30.54
N LYS A 467 3.77 56.90 -29.79
CA LYS A 467 3.93 56.60 -28.37
C LYS A 467 2.83 57.27 -27.54
N LYS A 468 2.12 56.49 -26.70
CA LYS A 468 1.05 56.98 -25.83
C LYS A 468 1.50 57.04 -24.37
N PRO A 469 1.36 58.20 -23.68
CA PRO A 469 1.70 58.30 -22.27
C PRO A 469 1.05 57.23 -21.39
N ALA A 470 -0.25 56.99 -21.59
CA ALA A 470 -1.03 56.02 -20.81
C ALA A 470 -0.47 54.59 -20.87
N SER A 471 0.13 54.20 -22.01
CA SER A 471 0.73 52.86 -22.15
C SER A 471 1.98 52.69 -21.28
N PHE A 472 2.79 53.75 -21.12
CA PHE A 472 3.95 53.71 -20.21
C PHE A 472 3.54 53.83 -18.74
N GLU A 473 2.45 54.54 -18.44
CA GLU A 473 1.90 54.61 -17.09
C GLU A 473 1.48 53.27 -16.53
N LEU A 474 1.06 52.31 -17.37
CA LEU A 474 0.75 50.93 -16.96
C LEU A 474 1.97 50.21 -16.41
N ALA A 475 3.18 50.51 -16.85
CA ALA A 475 4.40 49.87 -16.38
C ALA A 475 4.86 50.41 -15.00
N LEU A 476 4.64 51.69 -14.72
CA LEU A 476 5.21 52.41 -13.58
C LEU A 476 4.86 51.79 -12.21
N PRO A 477 3.61 51.38 -11.89
CA PRO A 477 3.28 50.80 -10.60
C PRO A 477 4.09 49.57 -10.28
N TYR A 478 4.35 48.70 -11.27
CA TYR A 478 5.17 47.50 -11.13
C TYR A 478 6.65 47.80 -10.98
N LEU A 479 7.16 48.75 -11.79
CA LEU A 479 8.56 49.15 -11.75
C LEU A 479 8.91 49.85 -10.43
N HIS A 480 8.05 50.71 -9.91
CA HIS A 480 8.21 51.34 -8.59
C HIS A 480 8.12 50.34 -7.47
N PHE A 481 7.20 49.37 -7.55
CA PHE A 481 7.13 48.29 -6.57
C PHE A 481 8.40 47.43 -6.61
N ALA A 482 8.92 47.12 -7.80
CA ALA A 482 10.18 46.38 -7.97
C ALA A 482 11.37 47.17 -7.37
N ASP A 483 11.51 48.47 -7.66
CA ASP A 483 12.56 49.31 -7.08
C ASP A 483 12.51 49.35 -5.54
N SER A 484 11.31 49.40 -4.96
CA SER A 484 11.15 49.41 -3.50
C SER A 484 11.41 48.06 -2.84
N THR A 485 11.24 46.94 -3.56
CA THR A 485 11.22 45.58 -3.00
C THR A 485 12.53 44.84 -3.26
N ILE A 486 13.15 45.00 -4.45
CA ILE A 486 14.38 44.30 -4.81
C ILE A 486 15.54 44.79 -3.94
N ILE A 487 16.32 43.81 -3.43
CA ILE A 487 17.54 44.06 -2.67
C ILE A 487 18.78 43.99 -3.59
N ASP A 488 18.75 43.09 -4.57
CA ASP A 488 19.83 42.92 -5.54
C ASP A 488 20.09 44.22 -6.30
N ALA A 489 21.33 44.71 -6.29
CA ALA A 489 21.70 46.02 -6.81
C ALA A 489 21.50 46.15 -8.33
N ASP A 490 21.79 45.10 -9.09
CA ASP A 490 21.72 45.14 -10.56
C ASP A 490 20.27 45.10 -11.03
N SER A 491 19.44 44.19 -10.46
CA SER A 491 18.01 44.13 -10.76
C SER A 491 17.26 45.39 -10.33
N LYS A 492 17.65 45.99 -9.20
CA LYS A 492 17.11 47.28 -8.72
C LYS A 492 17.53 48.43 -9.63
N GLY A 493 18.79 48.41 -10.09
CA GLY A 493 19.28 49.36 -11.08
C GLY A 493 18.49 49.30 -12.39
N ASN A 494 18.18 48.10 -12.86
CA ASN A 494 17.35 47.91 -14.05
C ASN A 494 15.91 48.42 -13.86
N ALA A 495 15.28 48.19 -12.69
CA ALA A 495 13.96 48.74 -12.39
C ALA A 495 13.99 50.27 -12.45
N LYS A 496 14.97 50.93 -11.82
CA LYS A 496 15.15 52.38 -11.87
C LYS A 496 15.35 52.87 -13.30
N PHE A 497 16.21 52.22 -14.07
CA PHE A 497 16.43 52.60 -15.46
C PHE A 497 15.12 52.56 -16.26
N LEU A 498 14.33 51.50 -16.16
CA LEU A 498 13.05 51.38 -16.85
C LEU A 498 12.01 52.41 -16.39
N ILE A 499 11.99 52.80 -15.10
CA ILE A 499 11.17 53.91 -14.61
C ILE A 499 11.61 55.20 -15.30
N GLY A 500 12.91 55.47 -15.35
CA GLY A 500 13.47 56.65 -15.96
C GLY A 500 13.11 56.79 -17.45
N VAL A 501 13.28 55.71 -18.21
CA VAL A 501 12.95 55.70 -19.65
C VAL A 501 11.44 55.78 -19.89
N SER A 502 10.60 55.09 -19.11
CA SER A 502 9.13 55.20 -19.20
C SER A 502 8.69 56.67 -18.96
N SER A 503 9.25 57.28 -17.91
CA SER A 503 8.98 58.67 -17.58
C SER A 503 9.43 59.66 -18.69
N TYR A 504 10.55 59.36 -19.37
CA TYR A 504 10.98 60.15 -20.56
C TYR A 504 9.93 60.08 -21.66
N TYR A 505 9.46 58.89 -22.02
CA TYR A 505 8.46 58.77 -23.08
C TYR A 505 7.13 59.41 -22.71
N ILE A 506 6.70 59.38 -21.46
CA ILE A 506 5.53 60.12 -20.97
C ILE A 506 5.75 61.64 -21.17
N ALA A 507 6.87 62.17 -20.68
CA ALA A 507 7.17 63.58 -20.80
C ALA A 507 7.25 64.07 -22.26
N SER A 508 7.96 63.32 -23.11
CA SER A 508 8.16 63.63 -24.50
C SER A 508 6.87 63.59 -25.34
N SER A 509 6.05 62.54 -25.09
CA SER A 509 4.77 62.41 -25.82
C SER A 509 3.77 63.45 -25.43
N ILE A 510 3.66 63.83 -24.15
CA ILE A 510 2.81 64.95 -23.72
C ILE A 510 3.34 66.28 -24.29
N ALA A 511 4.66 66.52 -24.25
CA ALA A 511 5.26 67.73 -24.77
C ALA A 511 4.94 68.01 -26.24
N GLN A 512 4.87 66.93 -27.06
CA GLN A 512 4.49 67.09 -28.50
C GLN A 512 3.06 67.60 -28.68
N GLY A 513 2.13 67.32 -27.75
CA GLY A 513 0.74 67.74 -27.79
C GLY A 513 0.47 69.09 -27.15
N LEU A 514 1.40 69.60 -26.31
CA LEU A 514 1.16 70.80 -25.48
C LEU A 514 0.86 72.06 -26.26
N GLN A 515 1.43 72.24 -27.46
CA GLN A 515 1.14 73.40 -28.29
C GLN A 515 -0.32 73.48 -28.77
N ALA A 516 -0.90 72.27 -28.98
CA ALA A 516 -2.30 72.17 -29.43
C ALA A 516 -3.27 72.17 -28.23
N SER A 517 -2.98 71.42 -27.17
CA SER A 517 -3.86 71.28 -26.01
C SER A 517 -3.89 72.51 -25.12
N LYS A 518 -2.76 73.23 -25.02
CA LYS A 518 -2.57 74.35 -24.10
C LYS A 518 -3.03 74.05 -22.65
N ASN A 519 -2.92 72.81 -22.21
CA ASN A 519 -3.44 72.32 -20.94
C ASN A 519 -2.37 72.45 -19.85
N CYS A 520 -2.69 73.15 -18.77
CA CYS A 520 -1.81 73.36 -17.63
C CYS A 520 -1.51 72.03 -16.89
N ASP A 521 -2.50 71.15 -16.73
CA ASP A 521 -2.30 69.89 -15.98
C ASP A 521 -1.42 68.97 -16.77
N GLU A 522 -1.57 68.90 -18.09
CA GLU A 522 -0.65 68.15 -18.96
C GLU A 522 0.79 68.66 -18.87
N ALA A 523 0.95 69.99 -18.86
CA ALA A 523 2.27 70.66 -18.74
C ALA A 523 2.95 70.26 -17.40
N LYS A 524 2.21 70.31 -16.29
CA LYS A 524 2.71 69.86 -14.96
C LYS A 524 3.02 68.35 -14.93
N MET A 525 2.18 67.53 -15.54
CA MET A 525 2.39 66.11 -15.63
C MET A 525 3.67 65.79 -16.42
N ALA A 526 3.87 66.45 -17.57
CA ALA A 526 5.09 66.31 -18.38
C ALA A 526 6.34 66.79 -17.63
N GLN A 527 6.28 67.90 -16.91
CA GLN A 527 7.38 68.40 -16.08
C GLN A 527 7.75 67.42 -14.95
N THR A 528 6.74 66.85 -14.26
CA THR A 528 6.95 65.82 -13.22
C THR A 528 7.57 64.57 -13.81
N ALA A 529 7.09 64.10 -14.96
CA ALA A 529 7.65 62.99 -15.67
C ALA A 529 9.10 63.20 -16.10
N ALA A 530 9.42 64.42 -16.59
CA ALA A 530 10.79 64.77 -16.94
C ALA A 530 11.74 64.75 -15.73
N THR A 531 11.28 65.27 -14.59
CA THR A 531 12.04 65.26 -13.35
C THR A 531 12.28 63.83 -12.89
N ASN A 532 11.25 62.95 -12.90
CA ASN A 532 11.37 61.54 -12.57
C ASN A 532 12.33 60.83 -13.53
N SER A 533 12.24 61.10 -14.84
CA SER A 533 13.16 60.57 -15.83
C SER A 533 14.62 60.85 -15.48
N MET A 534 14.94 62.09 -15.16
CA MET A 534 16.30 62.50 -14.79
C MET A 534 16.78 61.74 -13.55
N ILE A 535 16.00 61.72 -12.46
CA ILE A 535 16.35 61.10 -11.20
C ILE A 535 16.58 59.58 -11.37
N TYR A 536 15.63 58.90 -11.97
CA TYR A 536 15.66 57.44 -12.06
C TYR A 536 16.66 56.96 -13.14
N THR A 537 16.82 57.65 -14.27
CA THR A 537 17.84 57.32 -15.28
C THR A 537 19.25 57.54 -14.71
N GLN A 538 19.50 58.60 -13.95
CA GLN A 538 20.79 58.82 -13.28
C GLN A 538 21.08 57.73 -12.23
N ALA A 539 20.06 57.33 -11.43
CA ALA A 539 20.22 56.34 -10.40
C ALA A 539 20.36 54.89 -10.94
N GLY A 540 19.73 54.58 -12.09
CA GLY A 540 19.75 53.24 -12.73
C GLY A 540 20.69 53.13 -13.93
N GLY A 541 21.28 54.21 -14.38
CA GLY A 541 22.02 54.26 -15.65
C GLY A 541 23.28 53.39 -15.74
N LYS A 542 23.78 52.90 -14.61
CA LYS A 542 24.94 51.96 -14.60
C LYS A 542 24.64 50.65 -15.32
N THR A 543 23.38 50.24 -15.38
CA THR A 543 22.96 48.98 -16.04
C THR A 543 22.90 49.12 -17.58
N ALA A 544 22.78 50.34 -18.13
CA ALA A 544 22.74 50.64 -19.56
C ALA A 544 23.34 52.04 -19.84
N PRO A 545 24.67 52.21 -19.69
CA PRO A 545 25.29 53.54 -19.69
C PRO A 545 25.03 54.38 -20.96
N ASP A 546 25.12 53.78 -22.14
CA ASP A 546 24.92 54.45 -23.41
C ASP A 546 23.47 54.93 -23.58
N ALA A 547 22.51 54.07 -23.28
CA ALA A 547 21.09 54.42 -23.35
C ALA A 547 20.74 55.48 -22.29
N ALA A 548 21.29 55.38 -21.08
CA ALA A 548 21.12 56.37 -20.03
C ALA A 548 21.67 57.75 -20.46
N GLY A 549 22.84 57.79 -21.07
CA GLY A 549 23.42 59.03 -21.61
C GLY A 549 22.52 59.71 -22.66
N GLN A 550 21.96 58.92 -23.57
CA GLN A 550 21.02 59.42 -24.57
C GLN A 550 19.74 59.96 -23.93
N ILE A 551 19.13 59.28 -23.00
CA ILE A 551 17.92 59.71 -22.30
C ILE A 551 18.19 60.99 -21.48
N LEU A 552 19.30 61.01 -20.71
CA LEU A 552 19.69 62.21 -19.93
C LEU A 552 19.96 63.43 -20.82
N GLY A 553 20.58 63.23 -21.99
CA GLY A 553 20.76 64.28 -22.97
C GLY A 553 19.45 64.79 -23.54
N ALA A 554 18.53 63.92 -23.92
CA ALA A 554 17.22 64.30 -24.47
C ALA A 554 16.35 64.99 -23.42
N ILE A 555 16.33 64.50 -22.15
CA ILE A 555 15.53 65.12 -21.09
C ILE A 555 16.12 66.53 -20.69
N GLY A 556 17.46 66.66 -20.74
CA GLY A 556 18.12 67.95 -20.51
C GLY A 556 17.71 69.04 -21.50
N GLN A 557 17.42 68.61 -22.74
CA GLN A 557 16.87 69.57 -23.76
C GLN A 557 15.37 69.82 -23.57
N LEU A 558 14.61 68.83 -23.14
CA LEU A 558 13.15 68.88 -22.95
C LEU A 558 12.73 69.70 -21.70
N SER A 559 13.47 69.56 -20.60
CA SER A 559 13.11 70.15 -19.31
C SER A 559 12.93 71.65 -19.35
N PRO A 560 13.82 72.49 -20.01
CA PRO A 560 13.63 73.92 -20.09
C PRO A 560 12.35 74.35 -20.88
N TYR A 561 12.00 73.53 -21.89
CA TYR A 561 10.76 73.78 -22.64
C TYR A 561 9.53 73.55 -21.75
N LEU A 562 9.52 72.43 -20.95
CA LEU A 562 8.42 72.13 -20.05
C LEU A 562 8.30 73.13 -18.90
N ASP A 563 9.42 73.60 -18.36
CA ASP A 563 9.43 74.67 -17.35
C ASP A 563 8.81 75.99 -17.92
N GLY A 564 9.12 76.30 -19.15
CA GLY A 564 8.52 77.43 -19.86
C GLY A 564 7.03 77.25 -20.12
N ALA A 565 6.63 76.04 -20.53
CA ALA A 565 5.23 75.69 -20.75
C ALA A 565 4.40 75.79 -19.46
N VAL A 566 4.87 75.26 -18.34
CA VAL A 566 4.20 75.38 -17.03
C VAL A 566 4.06 76.84 -16.62
N LYS A 567 5.14 77.67 -16.76
CA LYS A 567 5.09 79.10 -16.44
C LYS A 567 4.08 79.90 -17.31
N THR A 568 3.90 79.41 -18.55
CA THR A 568 3.02 80.13 -19.49
C THR A 568 1.57 79.68 -19.39
N LEU A 569 1.35 78.38 -19.33
CA LEU A 569 0.01 77.75 -19.35
C LEU A 569 -0.68 77.75 -18.00
N CYS A 570 0.09 77.75 -16.89
CA CYS A 570 -0.45 77.62 -15.53
C CYS A 570 -0.49 78.99 -14.81
N LYS A 571 -0.43 80.08 -15.51
CA LYS A 571 -0.70 81.41 -14.90
C LYS A 571 -2.14 81.42 -14.43
N ALA A 572 -2.34 81.66 -13.16
CA ALA A 572 -3.67 81.83 -12.61
C ALA A 572 -4.38 82.91 -13.48
N THR A 573 -5.54 82.57 -14.04
CA THR A 573 -6.46 83.56 -14.56
C THR A 573 -6.81 84.49 -13.40
N PRO A 574 -6.67 85.81 -13.58
CA PRO A 574 -6.87 86.73 -12.48
C PRO A 574 -8.25 86.73 -11.87
#